data_390e26a74fed4eba123025da17af5a3b
#
_entry.id   390e26a74fed4eba123025da17af5a3b
#
_cell.length_a   1.000
_cell.length_b   1.000
_cell.length_c   1.000
_cell.angle_alpha   90.00
_cell.angle_beta   90.00
_cell.angle_gamma   90.00
#
_symmetry.space_group_name_H-M   'P 1'
#
loop_
_entity.id
_entity.type
_entity.pdbx_description
1 polymer ?
#
loop_
_entity_poly.entity_id
_entity_poly.type
_entity_poly.pdbx_seq_one_letter_code
_entity_poly.pdbx_strand_id
1 'polypeptide(L)'
;MTIKSIVIDKFTEEKVDKNNTTEGSETYDSSSGVVKKKVGFKVTSDTNEIFIIDKWLTIVDGKSDDDYSKEAYDAAKTEITAWDNSFVNIGKTFNPDTGKME
;
A
#
# COMPACT_ATOMS: atom_id res chain seq x y z
N MET A 1 13.66 -9.00 -9.36
CA MET A 1 13.83 -7.97 -8.32
C MET A 1 13.06 -8.40 -7.08
N THR A 2 13.63 -8.23 -5.92
CA THR A 2 13.09 -8.78 -4.67
C THR A 2 12.81 -7.65 -3.69
N ILE A 3 11.78 -7.82 -2.86
CA ILE A 3 11.51 -6.89 -1.78
C ILE A 3 12.59 -7.06 -0.71
N LYS A 4 13.28 -5.96 -0.39
CA LYS A 4 14.35 -5.93 0.61
C LYS A 4 13.79 -5.69 2.02
N SER A 5 12.83 -4.76 2.14
CA SER A 5 12.25 -4.42 3.43
C SER A 5 10.85 -3.85 3.27
N ILE A 6 10.04 -4.06 4.30
CA ILE A 6 8.72 -3.45 4.45
C ILE A 6 8.73 -2.78 5.82
N VAL A 7 8.62 -1.46 5.85
CA VAL A 7 8.69 -0.66 7.07
C VAL A 7 7.37 0.07 7.25
N ILE A 8 6.86 0.06 8.47
CA ILE A 8 5.69 0.89 8.82
C ILE A 8 6.18 2.33 8.93
N ASP A 9 5.71 3.20 8.05
CA ASP A 9 6.10 4.61 8.04
C ASP A 9 4.98 5.55 8.50
N LYS A 10 3.75 5.03 8.65
CA LYS A 10 2.62 5.77 9.20
C LYS A 10 1.79 4.85 10.08
N PHE A 11 1.41 5.34 11.25
CA PHE A 11 0.55 4.61 12.17
C PHE A 11 -0.21 5.63 13.00
N THR A 12 -1.28 6.19 12.43
CA THR A 12 -2.02 7.29 13.02
C THR A 12 -3.52 7.09 12.91
N GLU A 13 -4.28 7.96 13.56
CA GLU A 13 -5.72 8.03 13.37
C GLU A 13 -6.04 9.26 12.54
N GLU A 14 -6.85 9.09 11.50
CA GLU A 14 -7.26 10.18 10.62
C GLU A 14 -8.74 10.12 10.33
N LYS A 15 -9.34 11.30 10.17
CA LYS A 15 -10.70 11.38 9.65
C LYS A 15 -10.68 11.22 8.14
N VAL A 16 -11.58 10.38 7.65
CA VAL A 16 -11.80 10.22 6.20
C VAL A 16 -13.21 10.69 5.88
N ASP A 17 -13.40 11.20 4.66
CA ASP A 17 -14.70 11.66 4.21
C ASP A 17 -15.70 10.50 4.29
N LYS A 18 -16.83 10.73 4.97
CA LYS A 18 -17.87 9.70 5.11
C LYS A 18 -18.47 9.23 3.77
N ASN A 19 -18.34 10.05 2.72
CA ASN A 19 -18.77 9.71 1.37
C ASN A 19 -17.68 8.98 0.58
N ASN A 20 -16.48 8.85 1.15
CA ASN A 20 -15.37 8.15 0.55
C ASN A 20 -14.63 7.38 1.64
N THR A 21 -15.23 6.29 2.08
CA THR A 21 -14.74 5.48 3.20
C THR A 21 -14.00 4.22 2.73
N THR A 22 -13.69 4.13 1.45
CA THR A 22 -12.96 2.99 0.87
C THR A 22 -11.54 2.98 1.44
N GLU A 23 -11.09 1.83 1.91
CA GLU A 23 -9.73 1.66 2.37
C GLU A 23 -8.74 1.97 1.25
N GLY A 24 -7.66 2.64 1.62
CA GLY A 24 -6.66 3.09 0.66
C GLY A 24 -6.97 4.43 0.03
N SER A 25 -8.12 5.04 0.34
CA SER A 25 -8.45 6.38 -0.14
C SER A 25 -7.57 7.43 0.53
N GLU A 26 -7.10 8.39 -0.24
CA GLU A 26 -6.39 9.56 0.30
C GLU A 26 -7.31 10.75 0.53
N THR A 27 -8.56 10.64 0.12
CA THR A 27 -9.54 11.72 0.30
C THR A 27 -10.04 11.72 1.74
N TYR A 28 -9.92 12.84 2.39
CA TYR A 28 -10.46 13.00 3.74
C TYR A 28 -10.92 14.44 3.96
N ASP A 29 -11.83 14.61 4.92
CA ASP A 29 -12.31 15.90 5.35
C ASP A 29 -12.20 15.99 6.88
N SER A 30 -11.38 16.91 7.37
CA SER A 30 -11.15 17.06 8.80
C SER A 30 -12.37 17.61 9.56
N SER A 31 -13.34 18.19 8.85
CA SER A 31 -14.55 18.74 9.46
C SER A 31 -15.70 17.75 9.54
N SER A 32 -15.66 16.69 8.76
CA SER A 32 -16.69 15.65 8.73
C SER A 32 -16.07 14.31 8.36
N GLY A 33 -16.80 13.21 8.58
CA GLY A 33 -16.35 11.88 8.25
C GLY A 33 -16.08 11.00 9.46
N VAL A 34 -15.50 9.84 9.24
CA VAL A 34 -15.20 8.84 10.26
C VAL A 34 -13.72 8.83 10.55
N VAL A 35 -13.37 8.62 11.83
CA VAL A 35 -11.97 8.42 12.20
C VAL A 35 -11.59 6.98 11.90
N LYS A 36 -10.48 6.80 11.20
CA LYS A 36 -9.93 5.47 10.89
C LYS A 36 -8.47 5.38 11.28
N LYS A 37 -8.00 4.17 11.49
CA LYS A 37 -6.59 3.90 11.74
C LYS A 37 -5.86 3.86 10.40
N LYS A 38 -4.94 4.79 10.18
CA LYS A 38 -4.10 4.84 8.98
C LYS A 38 -2.81 4.10 9.25
N VAL A 39 -2.54 3.07 8.46
CA VAL A 39 -1.29 2.32 8.52
C VAL A 39 -0.63 2.41 7.15
N GLY A 40 0.56 2.97 7.10
CA GLY A 40 1.32 3.13 5.88
C GLY A 40 2.57 2.27 5.86
N PHE A 41 2.88 1.72 4.70
CA PHE A 41 4.07 0.92 4.49
C PHE A 41 4.98 1.57 3.47
N LYS A 42 6.27 1.56 3.77
CA LYS A 42 7.32 1.89 2.82
C LYS A 42 8.00 0.59 2.42
N VAL A 43 7.84 0.19 1.18
CA VAL A 43 8.40 -1.03 0.63
C VAL A 43 9.62 -0.66 -0.20
N THR A 44 10.74 -1.28 0.08
CA THR A 44 11.99 -1.04 -0.65
C THR A 44 12.43 -2.33 -1.33
N SER A 45 12.78 -2.23 -2.61
CA SER A 45 13.34 -3.36 -3.37
C SER A 45 14.84 -3.50 -3.15
N ASP A 46 15.40 -4.60 -3.62
CA ASP A 46 16.84 -4.86 -3.60
C ASP A 46 17.65 -3.89 -4.47
N THR A 47 16.99 -3.15 -5.35
CA THR A 47 17.61 -2.11 -6.17
C THR A 47 17.24 -0.69 -5.70
N ASN A 48 16.70 -0.59 -4.47
CA ASN A 48 16.34 0.68 -3.81
C ASN A 48 15.16 1.42 -4.46
N GLU A 49 14.33 0.74 -5.23
CA GLU A 49 13.04 1.28 -5.66
C GLU A 49 12.09 1.31 -4.46
N ILE A 50 11.26 2.34 -4.38
CA ILE A 50 10.39 2.56 -3.22
C ILE A 50 8.94 2.59 -3.66
N PHE A 51 8.09 1.89 -2.92
CA PHE A 51 6.64 1.90 -3.06
C PHE A 51 6.02 2.25 -1.71
N ILE A 52 5.18 3.27 -1.69
CA ILE A 52 4.48 3.70 -0.48
C ILE A 52 3.01 3.41 -0.66
N ILE A 53 2.41 2.73 0.32
CA ILE A 53 0.99 2.40 0.30
C ILE A 53 0.40 2.60 1.68
N ASP A 54 -0.73 3.29 1.74
CA ASP A 54 -1.46 3.56 2.97
C ASP A 54 -2.80 2.84 2.94
N LYS A 55 -3.21 2.32 4.10
CA LYS A 55 -4.53 1.70 4.27
C LYS A 55 -5.22 2.32 5.48
N TRP A 56 -6.51 2.55 5.35
CA TRP A 56 -7.35 3.07 6.42
C TRP A 56 -8.27 1.96 6.91
N LEU A 57 -8.17 1.67 8.22
CA LEU A 57 -8.86 0.55 8.84
C LEU A 57 -9.89 1.05 9.84
N THR A 58 -10.95 0.27 10.02
CA THR A 58 -11.93 0.53 11.06
C THR A 58 -11.27 0.40 12.43
N ILE A 59 -11.47 1.40 13.29
CA ILE A 59 -10.96 1.37 14.65
C ILE A 59 -11.85 0.45 15.48
N VAL A 60 -11.23 -0.52 16.15
CA VAL A 60 -11.90 -1.47 17.02
C VAL A 60 -11.29 -1.38 18.42
N ASP A 61 -12.14 -1.15 19.42
CA ASP A 61 -11.68 -1.05 20.79
C ASP A 61 -11.01 -2.35 21.24
N GLY A 62 -9.85 -2.24 21.85
CA GLY A 62 -9.07 -3.37 22.33
C GLY A 62 -8.24 -4.09 21.27
N LYS A 63 -8.29 -3.65 20.02
CA LYS A 63 -7.47 -4.24 18.95
C LYS A 63 -6.02 -3.79 19.08
N SER A 64 -5.08 -4.74 19.02
CA SER A 64 -3.65 -4.44 19.19
C SER A 64 -3.06 -3.76 17.94
N ASP A 65 -1.94 -3.09 18.14
CA ASP A 65 -1.19 -2.47 17.03
C ASP A 65 -0.70 -3.53 16.03
N ASP A 66 -0.30 -4.69 16.52
CA ASP A 66 0.11 -5.79 15.64
C ASP A 66 -1.05 -6.27 14.77
N ASP A 67 -2.26 -6.34 15.31
CA ASP A 67 -3.44 -6.75 14.56
C ASP A 67 -3.81 -5.72 13.50
N TYR A 68 -3.71 -4.43 13.80
CA TYR A 68 -3.91 -3.40 12.79
C TYR A 68 -2.87 -3.50 11.67
N SER A 69 -1.61 -3.70 12.03
CA SER A 69 -0.52 -3.83 11.06
C SER A 69 -0.73 -5.02 10.14
N LYS A 70 -1.13 -6.16 10.71
CA LYS A 70 -1.41 -7.37 9.92
C LYS A 70 -2.60 -7.17 8.97
N GLU A 71 -3.68 -6.57 9.46
CA GLU A 71 -4.85 -6.29 8.64
C GLU A 71 -4.52 -5.35 7.49
N ALA A 72 -3.75 -4.29 7.76
CA ALA A 72 -3.31 -3.36 6.75
C ALA A 72 -2.41 -4.04 5.70
N TYR A 73 -1.50 -4.89 6.15
CA TYR A 73 -0.62 -5.63 5.24
C TYR A 73 -1.43 -6.59 4.37
N ASP A 74 -2.37 -7.31 4.94
CA ASP A 74 -3.22 -8.24 4.19
C ASP A 74 -4.04 -7.48 3.13
N ALA A 75 -4.50 -6.27 3.44
CA ALA A 75 -5.21 -5.42 2.48
C ALA A 75 -4.28 -4.86 1.39
N ALA A 76 -3.02 -4.58 1.72
CA ALA A 76 -2.04 -4.01 0.78
C ALA A 76 -1.30 -5.06 -0.04
N LYS A 77 -1.33 -6.30 0.38
CA LYS A 77 -0.50 -7.39 -0.16
C LYS A 77 -0.61 -7.56 -1.67
N THR A 78 -1.81 -7.49 -2.21
CA THR A 78 -2.03 -7.64 -3.65
C THR A 78 -1.33 -6.52 -4.43
N GLU A 79 -1.41 -5.28 -3.93
CA GLU A 79 -0.79 -4.13 -4.59
C GLU A 79 0.74 -4.17 -4.46
N ILE A 80 1.25 -4.61 -3.31
CA ILE A 80 2.69 -4.79 -3.10
C ILE A 80 3.23 -5.86 -4.04
N THR A 81 2.51 -6.98 -4.17
CA THR A 81 2.89 -8.06 -5.09
C THR A 81 2.84 -7.60 -6.55
N ALA A 82 1.82 -6.84 -6.93
CA ALA A 82 1.71 -6.29 -8.27
C ALA A 82 2.87 -5.33 -8.57
N TRP A 83 3.25 -4.51 -7.59
CA TRP A 83 4.40 -3.61 -7.74
C TRP A 83 5.69 -4.40 -7.93
N ASP A 84 5.93 -5.41 -7.10
CA ASP A 84 7.11 -6.27 -7.22
C ASP A 84 7.16 -6.96 -8.60
N ASN A 85 6.04 -7.48 -9.04
CA ASN A 85 5.93 -8.14 -10.34
C ASN A 85 6.12 -7.17 -11.52
N SER A 86 5.87 -5.87 -11.32
CA SER A 86 6.05 -4.88 -12.38
C SER A 86 7.49 -4.76 -12.84
N PHE A 87 8.45 -5.20 -12.03
CA PHE A 87 9.87 -5.16 -12.37
C PHE A 87 10.34 -6.35 -13.20
N VAL A 88 9.52 -7.35 -13.34
CA VAL A 88 9.90 -8.60 -14.03
C VAL A 88 10.25 -8.38 -15.50
N ASN A 89 9.67 -7.36 -16.11
CA ASN A 89 9.90 -7.04 -17.51
C ASN A 89 10.97 -5.97 -17.74
N ILE A 90 11.50 -5.38 -16.65
CA ILE A 90 12.55 -4.37 -16.77
C ILE A 90 13.83 -5.05 -17.23
N GLY A 91 14.46 -4.49 -18.26
CA GLY A 91 15.67 -5.03 -18.84
C GLY A 91 15.43 -5.96 -20.02
N LYS A 92 14.18 -6.33 -20.29
CA LYS A 92 13.86 -7.12 -21.49
C LYS A 92 13.86 -6.25 -22.73
N THR A 93 14.22 -6.85 -23.86
CA THR A 93 14.19 -6.17 -25.14
C THR A 93 12.79 -6.25 -25.74
N PHE A 94 12.30 -5.15 -26.27
CA PHE A 94 11.05 -5.14 -27.00
C PHE A 94 11.32 -5.25 -28.51
N ASN A 95 10.67 -6.19 -29.18
CA ASN A 95 10.76 -6.35 -30.61
C ASN A 95 9.52 -5.72 -31.27
N PRO A 96 9.67 -4.56 -31.96
CA PRO A 96 8.52 -3.90 -32.58
C PRO A 96 7.93 -4.64 -33.76
N ASP A 97 8.69 -5.53 -34.39
CA ASP A 97 8.20 -6.33 -35.54
C ASP A 97 7.20 -7.39 -35.10
N THR A 98 7.41 -7.98 -33.93
CA THR A 98 6.53 -8.99 -33.37
C THR A 98 5.56 -8.45 -32.32
N GLY A 99 5.84 -7.24 -31.79
CA GLY A 99 5.08 -6.66 -30.68
C GLY A 99 5.25 -7.39 -29.37
N LYS A 100 6.37 -8.09 -29.18
CA LYS A 100 6.62 -8.91 -28.00
C LYS A 100 7.93 -8.54 -27.30
N MET A 101 7.97 -8.80 -25.99
CA MET A 101 9.19 -8.73 -25.21
C MET A 101 10.00 -10.02 -25.37
N GLU A 102 11.30 -9.85 -25.41
CA GLU A 102 12.24 -10.97 -25.58
C GLU A 102 13.31 -10.97 -24.50
#